data_788723a38de7bbab9f835c0c624a662d
#
_entry.id   788723a38de7bbab9f835c0c624a662d
#
_cell.length_a   1.000
_cell.length_b   1.000
_cell.length_c   1.000
_cell.angle_alpha   90.00
_cell.angle_beta   90.00
_cell.angle_gamma   90.00
#
_symmetry.space_group_name_H-M   'P 1'
#
loop_
_entity.id
_entity.type
_entity.pdbx_description
1 polymer ?
#
loop_
_entity_poly.entity_id
_entity_poly.type
_entity_poly.pdbx_seq_one_letter_code
_entity_poly.pdbx_strand_id
1 'polypeptide(L)'
;MAVDILPVEYIDGVEYIQGDFLEKETTEKIIKIFNNHKIDLILSDISPNLTGISVADSSRVNHLGELVLNFCYDNLSVDGTLLLKTFHGSGYSQLVEKYKQVFCKVLRKKPDSSRSESSEVFVIAKNLKNKVV
;
A
#
# COMPACT_ATOMS: atom_id res chain seq x y z
N MET A 1 -7.23 -3.42 -12.15
CA MET A 1 -7.06 -4.71 -11.45
C MET A 1 -7.38 -4.57 -9.98
N ALA A 2 -8.00 -5.57 -9.38
CA ALA A 2 -8.26 -5.64 -7.95
C ALA A 2 -7.69 -6.93 -7.36
N VAL A 3 -7.16 -6.84 -6.14
CA VAL A 3 -6.60 -7.97 -5.40
C VAL A 3 -7.17 -7.96 -3.99
N ASP A 4 -7.73 -9.07 -3.54
CA ASP A 4 -8.30 -9.20 -2.21
C ASP A 4 -8.25 -10.66 -1.74
N ILE A 5 -8.13 -10.88 -0.44
CA ILE A 5 -8.23 -12.20 0.16
C ILE A 5 -9.68 -12.73 0.03
N LEU A 6 -10.64 -11.82 0.16
CA LEU A 6 -12.06 -12.15 0.09
C LEU A 6 -12.57 -12.13 -1.35
N PRO A 7 -13.60 -12.93 -1.68
CA PRO A 7 -14.22 -12.83 -2.99
C PRO A 7 -14.86 -11.45 -3.16
N VAL A 8 -14.68 -10.87 -4.34
CA VAL A 8 -15.22 -9.57 -4.73
C VAL A 8 -16.18 -9.79 -5.90
N GLU A 9 -17.29 -9.06 -5.91
CA GLU A 9 -18.23 -9.12 -7.01
C GLU A 9 -17.57 -8.70 -8.34
N TYR A 10 -17.95 -9.38 -9.41
CA TYR A 10 -17.43 -9.06 -10.74
C TYR A 10 -17.77 -7.63 -11.13
N ILE A 11 -16.77 -6.92 -11.61
CA ILE A 11 -16.89 -5.57 -12.15
C ILE A 11 -16.35 -5.61 -13.58
N ASP A 12 -17.17 -5.19 -14.55
CA ASP A 12 -16.76 -5.19 -15.95
C ASP A 12 -15.52 -4.31 -16.16
N GLY A 13 -14.56 -4.82 -16.92
CA GLY A 13 -13.31 -4.11 -17.17
C GLY A 13 -12.25 -4.21 -16.06
N VAL A 14 -12.55 -4.92 -14.95
CA VAL A 14 -11.61 -5.11 -13.85
C VAL A 14 -11.16 -6.57 -13.80
N GLU A 15 -9.85 -6.79 -13.93
CA GLU A 15 -9.28 -8.10 -13.63
C GLU A 15 -9.17 -8.26 -12.12
N TYR A 16 -9.46 -9.46 -11.62
CA TYR A 16 -9.48 -9.74 -10.20
C TYR A 16 -8.61 -10.95 -9.85
N ILE A 17 -7.82 -10.79 -8.79
CA ILE A 17 -7.07 -11.89 -8.18
C ILE A 17 -7.58 -12.07 -6.75
N GLN A 18 -8.09 -13.26 -6.43
CA GLN A 18 -8.35 -13.63 -5.04
C GLN A 18 -7.06 -14.22 -4.47
N GLY A 19 -6.46 -13.52 -3.51
CA GLY A 19 -5.21 -13.96 -2.90
C GLY A 19 -4.72 -12.99 -1.84
N ASP A 20 -3.76 -13.45 -1.07
CA ASP A 20 -3.11 -12.69 -0.01
C ASP A 20 -1.90 -11.97 -0.59
N PHE A 21 -1.88 -10.64 -0.51
CA PHE A 21 -0.75 -9.83 -0.96
C PHE A 21 0.56 -10.18 -0.25
N LEU A 22 0.49 -10.72 0.98
CA LEU A 22 1.68 -11.17 1.70
C LEU A 22 2.33 -12.40 1.07
N GLU A 23 1.61 -13.14 0.25
CA GLU A 23 2.13 -14.32 -0.41
C GLU A 23 2.82 -13.95 -1.72
N LYS A 24 4.03 -14.48 -1.90
CA LYS A 24 4.82 -14.26 -3.11
C LYS A 24 4.08 -14.68 -4.38
N GLU A 25 3.31 -15.75 -4.32
CA GLU A 25 2.51 -16.24 -5.44
C GLU A 25 1.53 -15.18 -5.93
N THR A 26 0.89 -14.47 -5.02
CA THR A 26 -0.06 -13.40 -5.37
C THR A 26 0.64 -12.24 -6.08
N THR A 27 1.77 -11.77 -5.54
CA THR A 27 2.51 -10.67 -6.16
C THR A 27 3.08 -11.06 -7.52
N GLU A 28 3.51 -12.31 -7.69
CA GLU A 28 3.96 -12.81 -8.99
C GLU A 28 2.84 -12.82 -10.03
N LYS A 29 1.61 -13.19 -9.64
CA LYS A 29 0.44 -13.13 -10.52
C LYS A 29 0.13 -11.70 -10.97
N ILE A 30 0.22 -10.74 -10.05
CA ILE A 30 0.02 -9.32 -10.37
C ILE A 30 1.02 -8.87 -11.42
N ILE A 31 2.30 -9.13 -11.19
CA ILE A 31 3.38 -8.74 -12.09
C ILE A 31 3.19 -9.36 -13.47
N LYS A 32 2.80 -10.62 -13.51
CA LYS A 32 2.55 -11.34 -14.76
C LYS A 32 1.43 -10.72 -15.59
N ILE A 33 0.34 -10.30 -14.93
CA ILE A 33 -0.79 -9.66 -15.62
C ILE A 33 -0.36 -8.32 -16.21
N PHE A 34 0.47 -7.56 -15.52
CA PHE A 34 1.01 -6.30 -16.05
C PHE A 34 2.07 -6.51 -17.15
N ASN A 35 2.52 -7.73 -17.33
CA ASN A 35 3.42 -8.11 -18.44
C ASN A 35 4.65 -7.18 -18.56
N ASN A 36 5.34 -6.97 -17.44
CA ASN A 36 6.52 -6.09 -17.32
C ASN A 36 6.24 -4.59 -17.52
N HIS A 37 4.97 -4.19 -17.71
CA HIS A 37 4.62 -2.78 -17.70
C HIS A 37 4.58 -2.28 -16.26
N LYS A 38 5.03 -1.05 -16.06
CA LYS A 38 4.94 -0.42 -14.75
C LYS A 38 3.49 -0.01 -14.47
N ILE A 39 3.17 0.04 -13.18
CA ILE A 39 1.84 0.41 -12.70
C ILE A 39 1.81 1.93 -12.49
N ASP A 40 0.76 2.59 -12.92
CA ASP A 40 0.65 4.05 -12.81
C ASP A 40 0.03 4.51 -11.49
N LEU A 41 -0.87 3.70 -10.93
CA LEU A 41 -1.58 4.03 -9.71
C LEU A 41 -1.78 2.77 -8.87
N ILE A 42 -1.41 2.85 -7.61
CA ILE A 42 -1.66 1.80 -6.63
C ILE A 42 -2.47 2.39 -5.49
N LEU A 43 -3.59 1.75 -5.18
CA LEU A 43 -4.43 2.07 -4.03
C LEU A 43 -4.38 0.89 -3.07
N SER A 44 -3.96 1.13 -1.84
CA SER A 44 -3.86 0.07 -0.83
C SER A 44 -4.63 0.44 0.42
N ASP A 45 -5.65 -0.37 0.73
CA ASP A 45 -6.35 -0.32 2.00
C ASP A 45 -6.21 -1.61 2.79
N ILE A 46 -5.16 -2.39 2.51
CA ILE A 46 -4.90 -3.65 3.19
C ILE A 46 -4.78 -3.41 4.69
N SER A 47 -5.53 -4.19 5.46
CA SER A 47 -5.44 -4.17 6.92
C SER A 47 -5.17 -5.59 7.42
N PRO A 48 -4.21 -5.77 8.34
CA PRO A 48 -4.02 -7.08 8.96
C PRO A 48 -5.16 -7.37 9.93
N ASN A 49 -5.29 -8.64 10.34
CA ASN A 49 -6.17 -8.99 11.44
C ASN A 49 -5.66 -8.33 12.72
N LEU A 50 -6.47 -7.46 13.30
CA LEU A 50 -6.11 -6.75 14.53
C LEU A 50 -6.42 -7.62 15.75
N THR A 51 -5.50 -7.61 16.73
CA THR A 51 -5.61 -8.42 17.95
C THR A 51 -6.19 -7.65 19.12
N GLY A 52 -6.26 -6.31 19.00
CA GLY A 52 -6.61 -5.42 20.10
C GLY A 52 -5.41 -5.03 20.96
N ILE A 53 -4.22 -5.60 20.70
CA ILE A 53 -2.99 -5.24 21.39
C ILE A 53 -2.27 -4.20 20.53
N SER A 54 -2.24 -2.94 20.97
CA SER A 54 -1.81 -1.82 20.14
C SER A 54 -0.39 -1.94 19.59
N VAL A 55 0.55 -2.45 20.37
CA VAL A 55 1.94 -2.61 19.91
C VAL A 55 2.04 -3.68 18.81
N ALA A 56 1.38 -4.82 18.99
CA ALA A 56 1.36 -5.89 18.01
C ALA A 56 0.64 -5.45 16.72
N ASP A 57 -0.47 -4.75 16.85
CA ASP A 57 -1.25 -4.25 15.72
C ASP A 57 -0.48 -3.20 14.93
N SER A 58 0.20 -2.27 15.61
CA SER A 58 1.06 -1.28 14.96
C SER A 58 2.21 -1.92 14.19
N SER A 59 2.83 -2.94 14.76
CA SER A 59 3.91 -3.68 14.10
C SER A 59 3.42 -4.33 12.80
N ARG A 60 2.25 -4.95 12.82
CA ARG A 60 1.65 -5.59 11.63
C ARG A 60 1.28 -4.58 10.56
N VAL A 61 0.69 -3.46 10.95
CA VAL A 61 0.32 -2.39 10.02
C VAL A 61 1.57 -1.81 9.36
N ASN A 62 2.62 -1.56 10.13
CA ASN A 62 3.88 -1.03 9.59
C ASN A 62 4.58 -2.02 8.68
N HIS A 63 4.55 -3.31 9.01
CA HIS A 63 5.11 -4.35 8.16
C HIS A 63 4.40 -4.40 6.80
N LEU A 64 3.08 -4.33 6.78
CA LEU A 64 2.31 -4.23 5.53
C LEU A 64 2.69 -2.98 4.74
N GLY A 65 2.82 -1.84 5.40
CA GLY A 65 3.24 -0.60 4.75
C GLY A 65 4.61 -0.71 4.09
N GLU A 66 5.55 -1.41 4.72
CA GLU A 66 6.86 -1.67 4.15
C GLU A 66 6.80 -2.60 2.94
N LEU A 67 5.97 -3.64 3.00
CA LEU A 67 5.79 -4.55 1.86
C LEU A 67 5.18 -3.85 0.65
N VAL A 68 4.20 -2.97 0.89
CA VAL A 68 3.61 -2.16 -0.18
C VAL A 68 4.66 -1.23 -0.77
N LEU A 69 5.49 -0.60 0.06
CA LEU A 69 6.58 0.26 -0.40
C LEU A 69 7.56 -0.49 -1.29
N ASN A 70 7.98 -1.68 -0.88
CA ASN A 70 8.89 -2.50 -1.67
C ASN A 70 8.28 -2.90 -3.00
N PHE A 71 6.99 -3.26 -3.00
CA PHE A 71 6.29 -3.58 -4.23
C PHE A 71 6.23 -2.38 -5.18
N CYS A 72 5.95 -1.19 -4.66
CA CYS A 72 5.92 0.05 -5.45
C CYS A 72 7.30 0.39 -6.02
N TYR A 73 8.35 0.21 -5.23
CA TYR A 73 9.71 0.49 -5.69
C TYR A 73 10.07 -0.30 -6.94
N ASP A 74 9.63 -1.56 -7.00
CA ASP A 74 9.92 -2.44 -8.13
C ASP A 74 8.93 -2.30 -9.29
N ASN A 75 7.68 -1.94 -9.02
CA ASN A 75 6.61 -2.10 -10.00
C ASN A 75 5.85 -0.82 -10.35
N LEU A 76 5.98 0.25 -9.58
CA LEU A 76 5.33 1.51 -9.88
C LEU A 76 6.15 2.29 -10.92
N SER A 77 5.46 2.97 -11.83
CA SER A 77 6.13 3.87 -12.77
C SER A 77 6.78 5.05 -12.05
N VAL A 78 7.80 5.64 -12.66
CA VAL A 78 8.53 6.77 -12.06
C VAL A 78 7.58 7.93 -11.73
N ASP A 79 6.60 8.17 -12.59
CA ASP A 79 5.58 9.22 -12.38
C ASP A 79 4.35 8.71 -11.64
N GLY A 80 4.41 7.48 -11.13
CA GLY A 80 3.27 6.83 -10.51
C GLY A 80 2.91 7.40 -9.14
N THR A 81 1.71 7.04 -8.70
CA THR A 81 1.16 7.47 -7.41
C THR A 81 0.73 6.26 -6.60
N LEU A 82 1.08 6.28 -5.31
CA LEU A 82 0.58 5.34 -4.32
C LEU A 82 -0.31 6.08 -3.32
N LEU A 83 -1.49 5.53 -3.07
CA LEU A 83 -2.33 5.92 -1.94
C LEU A 83 -2.38 4.75 -0.96
N LEU A 84 -1.84 4.96 0.23
CA LEU A 84 -1.81 3.95 1.30
C LEU A 84 -2.69 4.38 2.45
N LYS A 85 -3.65 3.53 2.85
CA LYS A 85 -4.34 3.71 4.12
C LYS A 85 -3.50 3.05 5.22
N THR A 86 -3.22 3.82 6.26
CA THR A 86 -2.51 3.32 7.43
C THR A 86 -3.08 3.94 8.69
N PHE A 87 -2.41 3.78 9.82
CA PHE A 87 -2.91 4.23 11.11
C PHE A 87 -1.81 4.94 11.88
N HIS A 88 -2.16 6.03 12.56
CA HIS A 88 -1.26 6.61 13.55
C HIS A 88 -1.00 5.61 14.67
N GLY A 89 0.22 5.57 15.13
CA GLY A 89 0.61 4.67 16.19
C GLY A 89 2.13 4.51 16.25
N SER A 90 2.56 3.54 17.01
CA SER A 90 3.98 3.21 17.14
C SER A 90 4.56 2.81 15.78
N GLY A 91 5.65 3.44 15.39
CA GLY A 91 6.33 3.15 14.12
C GLY A 91 5.81 3.92 12.91
N TYR A 92 4.71 4.69 13.04
CA TYR A 92 4.14 5.44 11.93
C TYR A 92 5.15 6.47 11.36
N SER A 93 5.80 7.23 12.21
CA SER A 93 6.78 8.23 11.75
C SER A 93 7.95 7.60 11.01
N GLN A 94 8.42 6.45 11.48
CA GLN A 94 9.49 5.70 10.81
C GLN A 94 9.05 5.18 9.45
N LEU A 95 7.81 4.72 9.33
CA LEU A 95 7.25 4.29 8.05
C LEU A 95 7.21 5.45 7.05
N VAL A 96 6.71 6.62 7.49
CA VAL A 96 6.66 7.82 6.65
C VAL A 96 8.06 8.23 6.19
N GLU A 97 9.05 8.17 7.07
CA GLU A 97 10.44 8.47 6.71
C GLU A 97 10.99 7.51 5.64
N LYS A 98 10.65 6.23 5.72
CA LYS A 98 11.01 5.25 4.68
C LYS A 98 10.38 5.62 3.33
N TYR A 99 9.13 6.04 3.33
CA TYR A 99 8.45 6.50 2.11
C TYR A 99 9.12 7.74 1.53
N LYS A 100 9.54 8.68 2.37
CA LYS A 100 10.26 9.91 1.93
C LYS A 100 11.63 9.61 1.32
N GLN A 101 12.23 8.48 1.68
CA GLN A 101 13.50 8.06 1.07
C GLN A 101 13.31 7.51 -0.35
N VAL A 102 12.13 7.02 -0.68
CA VAL A 102 11.82 6.38 -1.95
C VAL A 102 11.08 7.32 -2.91
N PHE A 103 10.23 8.17 -2.39
CA PHE A 103 9.39 9.08 -3.18
C PHE A 103 9.83 10.53 -3.05
N CYS A 104 9.72 11.28 -4.13
CA CYS A 104 9.99 12.72 -4.13
C CYS A 104 8.99 13.51 -3.33
N LYS A 105 7.71 13.07 -3.31
CA LYS A 105 6.63 13.77 -2.63
C LYS A 105 5.82 12.79 -1.80
N VAL A 106 5.71 13.08 -0.50
CA VAL A 106 4.90 12.29 0.43
C VAL A 106 3.99 13.26 1.20
N LEU A 107 2.68 13.07 1.02
CA LEU A 107 1.64 13.85 1.70
C LEU A 107 0.89 12.94 2.66
N ARG A 108 0.37 13.51 3.72
CA ARG A 108 -0.46 12.80 4.70
C ARG A 108 -1.78 13.51 4.80
N LYS A 109 -2.89 12.76 4.76
CA LYS A 109 -4.21 13.32 4.86
C LYS A 109 -5.10 12.44 5.73
N LYS A 110 -5.74 13.06 6.73
CA LYS A 110 -6.77 12.39 7.51
C LYS A 110 -8.08 12.45 6.72
N PRO A 111 -8.81 11.31 6.56
CA PRO A 111 -10.08 11.32 5.84
C PRO A 111 -11.11 12.26 6.50
N ASP A 112 -11.82 13.05 5.70
CA ASP A 112 -12.83 13.98 6.19
C ASP A 112 -14.00 13.25 6.87
N SER A 113 -14.31 12.06 6.41
CA SER A 113 -15.37 11.22 6.95
C SER A 113 -14.96 10.44 8.20
N SER A 114 -13.67 10.47 8.57
CA SER A 114 -13.23 9.73 9.74
C SER A 114 -13.69 10.43 11.01
N ARG A 115 -14.12 9.61 11.99
CA ARG A 115 -14.44 10.13 13.32
C ARG A 115 -13.15 10.66 13.95
N SER A 116 -13.30 11.68 14.83
CA SER A 116 -12.16 12.25 15.56
C SER A 116 -11.37 11.19 16.36
N GLU A 117 -12.01 10.09 16.70
CA GLU A 117 -11.41 8.95 17.40
C GLU A 117 -10.66 8.00 16.48
N SER A 118 -10.87 8.08 15.16
CA SER A 118 -10.21 7.20 14.21
C SER A 118 -8.74 7.58 14.07
N SER A 119 -7.87 6.58 14.15
CA SER A 119 -6.45 6.76 13.90
C SER A 119 -6.06 6.58 12.43
N GLU A 120 -7.02 6.38 11.54
CA GLU A 120 -6.77 6.24 10.11
C GLU A 120 -6.14 7.49 9.50
N VAL A 121 -5.20 7.28 8.60
CA VAL A 121 -4.55 8.32 7.84
C VAL A 121 -4.20 7.79 6.44
N PHE A 122 -4.35 8.64 5.42
CA PHE A 122 -3.86 8.33 4.09
C PHE A 122 -2.48 8.91 3.87
N VAL A 123 -1.59 8.10 3.32
CA VAL A 123 -0.28 8.52 2.83
C VAL A 123 -0.37 8.53 1.30
N ILE A 124 -0.08 9.67 0.69
CA ILE A 124 -0.06 9.85 -0.76
C ILE A 124 1.39 10.06 -1.16
N ALA A 125 1.94 9.12 -1.91
CA ALA A 125 3.33 9.14 -2.32
C ALA A 125 3.41 9.23 -3.84
N LYS A 126 4.17 10.19 -4.33
CA LYS A 126 4.29 10.48 -5.76
C LYS A 126 5.74 10.58 -6.19
N ASN A 127 5.97 10.14 -7.39
CA ASN A 127 7.24 10.29 -8.11
C ASN A 127 8.38 9.60 -7.39
N LEU A 128 8.71 8.41 -7.85
CA LEU A 128 9.86 7.67 -7.34
C LEU A 128 11.14 8.47 -7.57
N LYS A 129 12.00 8.50 -6.56
CA LYS A 129 13.34 9.06 -6.72
C LYS A 129 14.11 8.21 -7.72
N ASN A 130 15.05 8.84 -8.43
CA ASN A 130 15.86 8.13 -9.39
C ASN A 130 16.57 6.96 -8.73
N LYS A 131 16.34 5.77 -9.30
CA LYS A 131 17.09 4.59 -8.89
C LYS A 131 18.53 4.77 -9.37
N VAL A 132 19.47 4.62 -8.45
CA VAL A 132 20.88 4.50 -8.83
C VAL A 132 21.06 3.13 -9.44
N VAL A 133 21.43 3.12 -10.70
CA VAL A 133 21.67 1.87 -11.41
C VAL A 133 23.07 1.35 -11.12
#